data_aaddfb7bd153b1925db756d6d3b43b24
#
_entry.id   aaddfb7bd153b1925db756d6d3b43b24
#
_cell.length_a   1.000
_cell.length_b   1.000
_cell.length_c   1.000
_cell.angle_alpha   90.00
_cell.angle_beta   90.00
_cell.angle_gamma   90.00
#
_symmetry.space_group_name_H-M   'P 1'
#
loop_
_entity.id
_entity.type
_entity.pdbx_description
1 polymer ?
#
loop_
_entity_poly.entity_id
_entity_poly.type
_entity_poly.pdbx_seq_one_letter_code
_entity_poly.pdbx_strand_id
1 'polypeptide(L)'
;MTTMTPGMQLPPGGRPRLATGSWRVDPAQSHASFAVSVVGRPVRGRLPLSGGVLITEPIEDSRARLIARAGAVSTGSPVLDRLLAGSGFLDAAAFPEISFRSELLTWTPAGWRVIGRLQVKNAEHELACRLALHLGGTRPDGSPRILITSSWVIDSRWITRQWIPGLGRRVVMTCSCSLEPDRGLTGGADEH
;
A
#
# COMPACT_ATOMS: atom_id res chain seq x y z
N MET A 1 -20.35 13.83 30.06
CA MET A 1 -18.94 14.11 29.74
C MET A 1 -18.54 13.20 28.60
N THR A 2 -18.60 13.72 27.37
CA THR A 2 -18.33 12.95 26.15
C THR A 2 -16.86 13.10 25.83
N THR A 3 -16.09 12.05 26.02
CA THR A 3 -14.66 11.98 25.73
C THR A 3 -14.49 11.94 24.20
N MET A 4 -14.10 13.06 23.61
CA MET A 4 -13.74 13.13 22.20
C MET A 4 -12.46 12.34 21.96
N THR A 5 -12.59 11.24 21.20
CA THR A 5 -11.45 10.47 20.68
C THR A 5 -10.71 11.32 19.64
N PRO A 6 -9.39 11.50 19.74
CA PRO A 6 -8.62 12.20 18.72
C PRO A 6 -8.48 11.28 17.50
N GLY A 7 -9.30 11.48 16.52
CA GLY A 7 -9.26 10.74 15.25
C GLY A 7 -10.14 11.44 14.24
N MET A 8 -9.59 11.74 13.12
CA MET A 8 -10.18 12.27 11.88
C MET A 8 -11.56 12.93 12.02
N GLN A 9 -11.59 14.25 12.07
CA GLN A 9 -12.81 15.04 11.88
C GLN A 9 -13.12 15.13 10.39
N LEU A 10 -14.29 14.65 9.99
CA LEU A 10 -14.91 14.94 8.70
C LEU A 10 -15.79 16.19 8.84
N PRO A 11 -15.36 17.38 8.40
CA PRO A 11 -16.28 18.49 8.26
C PRO A 11 -17.25 18.16 7.10
N PRO A 12 -18.51 18.56 7.17
CA PRO A 12 -19.46 18.36 6.07
C PRO A 12 -18.91 19.06 4.81
N GLY A 13 -18.53 18.27 3.78
CA GLY A 13 -17.92 18.73 2.54
C GLY A 13 -16.43 19.05 2.58
N GLY A 14 -15.72 18.74 3.68
CA GLY A 14 -14.30 19.05 3.86
C GLY A 14 -13.34 17.87 3.59
N ARG A 15 -12.07 18.19 3.41
CA ARG A 15 -10.98 17.22 3.30
C ARG A 15 -10.94 16.31 4.54
N PRO A 16 -10.91 14.97 4.39
CA PRO A 16 -10.58 14.11 5.52
C PRO A 16 -9.17 14.47 6.01
N ARG A 17 -9.05 14.89 7.26
CA ARG A 17 -7.75 15.19 7.87
C ARG A 17 -7.30 13.98 8.67
N LEU A 18 -6.18 13.39 8.29
CA LEU A 18 -5.42 12.52 9.16
C LEU A 18 -4.83 13.38 10.28
N ALA A 19 -4.88 12.89 11.50
CA ALA A 19 -4.13 13.51 12.59
C ALA A 19 -2.64 13.53 12.20
N THR A 20 -1.98 14.66 12.47
CA THR A 20 -0.53 14.80 12.26
C THR A 20 0.19 13.78 13.12
N GLY A 21 1.16 13.07 12.54
CA GLY A 21 1.93 12.07 13.25
C GLY A 21 2.51 10.99 12.35
N SER A 22 3.14 10.02 12.98
CA SER A 22 3.67 8.83 12.32
C SER A 22 2.70 7.66 12.49
N TRP A 23 2.46 6.96 11.40
CA TRP A 23 1.57 5.80 11.34
C TRP A 23 2.32 4.62 10.78
N ARG A 24 2.17 3.47 11.43
CA ARG A 24 2.77 2.21 10.98
C ARG A 24 1.72 1.35 10.29
N VAL A 25 2.14 0.65 9.25
CA VAL A 25 1.32 -0.38 8.60
C VAL A 25 1.24 -1.61 9.49
N ASP A 26 0.03 -2.09 9.75
CA ASP A 26 -0.22 -3.39 10.39
C ASP A 26 -0.08 -4.51 9.34
N PRO A 27 1.01 -5.32 9.36
CA PRO A 27 1.23 -6.33 8.33
C PRO A 27 0.18 -7.45 8.33
N ALA A 28 -0.43 -7.73 9.49
CA ALA A 28 -1.42 -8.80 9.61
C ALA A 28 -2.72 -8.48 8.87
N GLN A 29 -3.00 -7.19 8.65
CA GLN A 29 -4.24 -6.73 8.05
C GLN A 29 -4.02 -5.90 6.76
N SER A 30 -2.79 -5.94 6.22
CA SER A 30 -2.43 -5.14 5.05
C SER A 30 -1.92 -6.02 3.92
N HIS A 31 -2.44 -5.79 2.72
CA HIS A 31 -2.03 -6.54 1.54
C HIS A 31 -2.27 -5.75 0.26
N ALA A 32 -1.51 -6.07 -0.76
CA ALA A 32 -1.82 -5.74 -2.14
C ALA A 32 -2.47 -6.97 -2.81
N SER A 33 -3.50 -6.75 -3.61
CA SER A 33 -4.10 -7.77 -4.46
C SER A 33 -3.85 -7.42 -5.91
N PHE A 34 -3.75 -8.43 -6.76
CA PHE A 34 -3.60 -8.23 -8.20
C PHE A 34 -4.55 -9.10 -9.00
N ALA A 35 -4.87 -8.63 -10.20
CA ALA A 35 -5.59 -9.40 -11.20
C ALA A 35 -4.96 -9.15 -12.58
N VAL A 36 -4.67 -10.22 -13.29
CA VAL A 36 -4.15 -10.21 -14.66
C VAL A 36 -4.88 -11.25 -15.50
N SER A 37 -5.09 -10.96 -16.78
CA SER A 37 -5.67 -11.94 -17.71
C SER A 37 -4.57 -12.86 -18.23
N VAL A 38 -4.81 -14.16 -18.19
CA VAL A 38 -3.98 -15.18 -18.84
C VAL A 38 -4.86 -16.04 -19.75
N VAL A 39 -4.63 -15.97 -21.06
CA VAL A 39 -5.47 -16.63 -22.08
C VAL A 39 -6.97 -16.31 -21.88
N GLY A 40 -7.28 -15.02 -21.64
CA GLY A 40 -8.65 -14.55 -21.42
C GLY A 40 -9.25 -14.87 -20.04
N ARG A 41 -8.53 -15.60 -19.17
CA ARG A 41 -8.98 -15.95 -17.82
C ARG A 41 -8.31 -15.08 -16.77
N PRO A 42 -9.05 -14.55 -15.78
CA PRO A 42 -8.45 -13.75 -14.72
C PRO A 42 -7.68 -14.64 -13.74
N VAL A 43 -6.39 -14.38 -13.60
CA VAL A 43 -5.57 -14.88 -12.50
C VAL A 43 -5.51 -13.79 -11.44
N ARG A 44 -5.87 -14.13 -10.22
CA ARG A 44 -5.86 -13.23 -9.06
C ARG A 44 -4.89 -13.74 -8.03
N GLY A 45 -4.30 -12.81 -7.28
CA GLY A 45 -3.45 -13.17 -6.16
C GLY A 45 -3.30 -12.03 -5.19
N ARG A 46 -2.59 -12.31 -4.12
CA ARG A 46 -2.29 -11.39 -3.02
C ARG A 46 -0.80 -11.34 -2.76
N LEU A 47 -0.37 -10.19 -2.28
CA LEU A 47 0.98 -9.93 -1.84
C LEU A 47 0.87 -9.25 -0.47
N PRO A 48 1.17 -9.94 0.64
CA PRO A 48 1.11 -9.36 1.97
C PRO A 48 2.12 -8.23 2.10
N LEU A 49 1.73 -7.13 2.74
CA LEU A 49 2.65 -6.09 3.11
C LEU A 49 3.44 -6.54 4.34
N SER A 50 4.74 -6.38 4.29
CA SER A 50 5.64 -6.74 5.41
C SER A 50 5.90 -5.56 6.33
N GLY A 51 5.55 -4.35 5.92
CA GLY A 51 5.71 -3.14 6.70
C GLY A 51 5.44 -1.88 5.88
N GLY A 52 5.57 -0.76 6.55
CA GLY A 52 5.44 0.55 5.95
C GLY A 52 5.21 1.62 7.01
N VAL A 53 5.45 2.86 6.63
CA VAL A 53 5.24 4.04 7.46
C VAL A 53 4.53 5.09 6.63
N LEU A 54 3.57 5.77 7.23
CA LEU A 54 2.97 6.99 6.72
C LEU A 54 3.26 8.10 7.73
N ILE A 55 3.96 9.12 7.30
CA ILE A 55 4.19 10.33 8.07
C ILE A 55 3.22 11.37 7.56
N THR A 56 2.34 11.85 8.42
CA THR A 56 1.42 12.94 8.14
C THR A 56 1.94 14.19 8.85
N GLU A 57 2.67 14.98 8.12
CA GLU A 57 2.96 16.38 8.42
C GLU A 57 1.90 17.27 7.75
N PRO A 58 1.98 18.63 7.78
CA PRO A 58 1.11 19.42 6.92
C PRO A 58 1.11 18.80 5.54
N ILE A 59 -0.05 18.57 4.97
CA ILE A 59 -0.39 17.62 3.89
C ILE A 59 0.60 17.59 2.71
N GLU A 60 1.27 18.71 2.46
CA GLU A 60 2.23 18.91 1.36
C GLU A 60 3.55 18.14 1.59
N ASP A 61 3.87 17.81 2.83
CA ASP A 61 5.09 17.07 3.22
C ASP A 61 4.81 15.63 3.66
N SER A 62 3.57 15.16 3.54
CA SER A 62 3.21 13.79 3.91
C SER A 62 3.94 12.77 3.02
N ARG A 63 4.53 11.77 3.65
CA ARG A 63 5.32 10.72 2.97
C ARG A 63 4.84 9.36 3.38
N ALA A 64 4.74 8.47 2.40
CA ALA A 64 4.40 7.07 2.62
C ALA A 64 5.48 6.15 2.04
N ARG A 65 5.80 5.11 2.79
CA ARG A 65 6.61 3.99 2.31
C ARG A 65 5.87 2.70 2.62
N LEU A 66 5.77 1.82 1.63
CA LEU A 66 5.18 0.49 1.77
C LEU A 66 6.17 -0.54 1.28
N ILE A 67 6.21 -1.68 1.95
CA ILE A 67 7.10 -2.79 1.62
C ILE A 67 6.27 -4.07 1.58
N ALA A 68 6.48 -4.87 0.55
CA ALA A 68 5.88 -6.19 0.38
C ALA A 68 6.97 -7.23 0.08
N ARG A 69 6.78 -8.47 0.54
CA ARG A 69 7.70 -9.57 0.27
C ARG A 69 7.33 -10.25 -1.04
N ALA A 70 8.22 -10.19 -2.03
CA ALA A 70 8.00 -10.79 -3.35
C ALA A 70 7.74 -12.30 -3.28
N GLY A 71 8.45 -13.01 -2.40
CA GLY A 71 8.30 -14.46 -2.21
C GLY A 71 7.02 -14.90 -1.48
N ALA A 72 6.26 -13.95 -0.91
CA ALA A 72 5.00 -14.23 -0.23
C ALA A 72 3.76 -14.07 -1.15
N VAL A 73 3.97 -13.97 -2.45
CA VAL A 73 2.89 -13.95 -3.44
C VAL A 73 2.03 -15.21 -3.32
N SER A 74 0.70 -15.05 -3.31
CA SER A 74 -0.23 -16.17 -3.22
C SER A 74 -1.42 -15.98 -4.15
N THR A 75 -1.67 -17.00 -4.96
CA THR A 75 -2.81 -17.08 -5.89
C THR A 75 -3.82 -18.18 -5.47
N GLY A 76 -3.50 -18.91 -4.39
CA GLY A 76 -4.21 -20.12 -4.00
C GLY A 76 -3.75 -21.37 -4.76
N SER A 77 -2.78 -21.24 -5.66
CA SER A 77 -2.15 -22.36 -6.36
C SER A 77 -0.65 -22.39 -6.08
N PRO A 78 -0.15 -23.38 -5.34
CA PRO A 78 1.29 -23.45 -5.01
C PRO A 78 2.21 -23.49 -6.24
N VAL A 79 1.71 -24.02 -7.36
CA VAL A 79 2.45 -24.06 -8.64
C VAL A 79 2.59 -22.66 -9.21
N LEU A 80 1.50 -21.87 -9.25
CA LEU A 80 1.54 -20.48 -9.71
C LEU A 80 2.33 -19.59 -8.77
N ASP A 81 2.20 -19.80 -7.47
CA ASP A 81 2.92 -19.02 -6.46
C ASP A 81 4.44 -19.18 -6.64
N ARG A 82 4.90 -20.44 -6.83
CA ARG A 82 6.32 -20.73 -7.10
C ARG A 82 6.79 -20.12 -8.43
N LEU A 83 5.94 -20.19 -9.47
CA LEU A 83 6.23 -19.61 -10.77
C LEU A 83 6.39 -18.09 -10.66
N LEU A 84 5.45 -17.42 -9.98
CA LEU A 84 5.46 -15.96 -9.80
C LEU A 84 6.63 -15.48 -8.94
N ALA A 85 7.03 -16.25 -7.93
CA ALA A 85 8.19 -15.94 -7.10
C ALA A 85 9.53 -16.20 -7.84
N GLY A 86 9.52 -17.00 -8.88
CA GLY A 86 10.71 -17.42 -9.62
C GLY A 86 11.35 -16.32 -10.47
N SER A 87 12.55 -16.62 -11.00
CA SER A 87 13.41 -15.69 -11.75
C SER A 87 12.77 -15.15 -13.03
N GLY A 88 11.84 -15.87 -13.63
CA GLY A 88 11.09 -15.41 -14.80
C GLY A 88 10.08 -14.28 -14.51
N PHE A 89 9.70 -14.10 -13.25
CA PHE A 89 8.71 -13.09 -12.81
C PHE A 89 9.31 -12.15 -11.76
N LEU A 90 8.97 -12.35 -10.49
CA LEU A 90 9.38 -11.45 -9.40
C LEU A 90 10.84 -11.64 -9.00
N ASP A 91 11.41 -12.82 -9.26
CA ASP A 91 12.78 -13.16 -8.87
C ASP A 91 13.04 -12.90 -7.38
N ALA A 92 12.18 -13.46 -6.56
CA ALA A 92 12.14 -13.18 -5.13
C ALA A 92 13.41 -13.59 -4.38
N ALA A 93 14.22 -14.49 -4.96
CA ALA A 93 15.51 -14.89 -4.40
C ALA A 93 16.56 -13.79 -4.53
N ALA A 94 16.59 -13.09 -5.66
CA ALA A 94 17.49 -11.96 -5.90
C ALA A 94 16.89 -10.63 -5.42
N PHE A 95 15.58 -10.48 -5.48
CA PHE A 95 14.85 -9.26 -5.14
C PHE A 95 13.71 -9.58 -4.16
N PRO A 96 14.00 -9.77 -2.87
CA PRO A 96 13.02 -10.24 -1.89
C PRO A 96 11.92 -9.22 -1.59
N GLU A 97 12.14 -7.96 -1.92
CA GLU A 97 11.23 -6.87 -1.59
C GLU A 97 10.72 -6.13 -2.83
N ILE A 98 9.46 -5.74 -2.77
CA ILE A 98 8.83 -4.75 -3.63
C ILE A 98 8.51 -3.57 -2.74
N SER A 99 8.92 -2.37 -3.12
CA SER A 99 8.69 -1.18 -2.30
C SER A 99 8.04 -0.06 -3.09
N PHE A 100 7.21 0.70 -2.39
CA PHE A 100 6.63 1.94 -2.88
C PHE A 100 7.02 3.08 -1.95
N ARG A 101 7.39 4.23 -2.52
CA ARG A 101 7.57 5.49 -1.80
C ARG A 101 6.77 6.59 -2.47
N SER A 102 5.99 7.35 -1.71
CA SER A 102 5.31 8.52 -2.24
C SER A 102 6.30 9.68 -2.42
N GLU A 103 6.10 10.47 -3.46
CA GLU A 103 6.81 11.73 -3.72
C GLU A 103 5.88 12.92 -3.55
N LEU A 104 4.61 12.74 -3.90
CA LEU A 104 3.61 13.79 -3.82
C LEU A 104 2.27 13.22 -3.37
N LEU A 105 1.64 13.89 -2.42
CA LEU A 105 0.29 13.62 -1.97
C LEU A 105 -0.55 14.88 -2.14
N THR A 106 -1.57 14.83 -2.99
CA THR A 106 -2.43 15.98 -3.27
C THR A 106 -3.89 15.64 -3.10
N TRP A 107 -4.66 16.62 -2.64
CA TRP A 107 -6.11 16.53 -2.62
C TRP A 107 -6.69 17.09 -3.92
N THR A 108 -7.64 16.36 -4.49
CA THR A 108 -8.40 16.77 -5.66
C THR A 108 -9.90 16.66 -5.38
N PRO A 109 -10.79 17.29 -6.14
CA PRO A 109 -12.24 17.08 -5.97
C PRO A 109 -12.68 15.61 -6.07
N ALA A 110 -11.88 14.76 -6.73
CA ALA A 110 -12.12 13.33 -6.86
C ALA A 110 -11.46 12.48 -5.73
N GLY A 111 -10.91 13.12 -4.67
CA GLY A 111 -10.24 12.48 -3.55
C GLY A 111 -8.71 12.64 -3.56
N TRP A 112 -8.04 11.89 -2.70
CA TRP A 112 -6.59 11.91 -2.60
C TRP A 112 -5.91 11.27 -3.81
N ARG A 113 -4.90 11.96 -4.33
CA ARG A 113 -4.01 11.45 -5.37
C ARG A 113 -2.59 11.35 -4.83
N VAL A 114 -1.96 10.22 -5.07
CA VAL A 114 -0.56 9.98 -4.73
C VAL A 114 0.22 9.73 -6.01
N ILE A 115 1.38 10.37 -6.10
CA ILE A 115 2.40 10.09 -7.10
C ILE A 115 3.63 9.59 -6.34
N GLY A 116 4.29 8.57 -6.86
CA GLY A 116 5.47 7.99 -6.22
C GLY A 116 6.20 7.01 -7.11
N ARG A 117 7.17 6.32 -6.51
CA ARG A 117 8.02 5.33 -7.16
C ARG A 117 7.72 3.94 -6.63
N LEU A 118 7.39 3.05 -7.55
CA LEU A 118 7.29 1.62 -7.30
C LEU A 118 8.57 0.94 -7.76
N GLN A 119 9.29 0.35 -6.83
CA GLN A 119 10.45 -0.47 -7.13
C GLN A 119 10.05 -1.93 -7.26
N VAL A 120 10.29 -2.50 -8.43
CA VAL A 120 10.12 -3.92 -8.72
C VAL A 120 11.43 -4.43 -9.26
N LYS A 121 12.04 -5.40 -8.59
CA LYS A 121 13.41 -5.84 -8.88
C LYS A 121 14.41 -4.67 -8.81
N ASN A 122 15.22 -4.50 -9.86
CA ASN A 122 16.20 -3.43 -10.01
C ASN A 122 15.67 -2.20 -10.77
N ALA A 123 14.37 -2.12 -11.03
CA ALA A 123 13.77 -1.02 -11.78
C ALA A 123 12.79 -0.20 -10.93
N GLU A 124 12.85 1.10 -11.06
CA GLU A 124 11.87 2.03 -10.51
C GLU A 124 10.89 2.47 -11.59
N HIS A 125 9.61 2.52 -11.22
CA HIS A 125 8.52 2.93 -12.09
C HIS A 125 7.71 4.02 -11.42
N GLU A 126 7.41 5.08 -12.16
CA GLU A 126 6.48 6.10 -11.67
C GLU A 126 5.07 5.50 -11.57
N LEU A 127 4.44 5.72 -10.45
CA LEU A 127 3.10 5.25 -10.16
C LEU A 127 2.24 6.39 -9.65
N ALA A 128 1.08 6.60 -10.30
CA ALA A 128 0.05 7.48 -9.80
C ALA A 128 -1.19 6.67 -9.43
N CYS A 129 -1.70 6.87 -8.21
CA CYS A 129 -2.90 6.18 -7.74
C CYS A 129 -3.83 7.13 -6.98
N ARG A 130 -5.09 6.72 -6.84
CA ARG A 130 -6.05 7.36 -5.97
C ARG A 130 -6.12 6.61 -4.65
N LEU A 131 -6.24 7.37 -3.56
CA LEU A 131 -6.46 6.82 -2.23
C LEU A 131 -7.87 7.13 -1.77
N ALA A 132 -8.48 6.16 -1.12
CA ALA A 132 -9.64 6.36 -0.27
C ALA A 132 -9.25 6.06 1.19
N LEU A 133 -9.61 6.97 2.06
CA LEU A 133 -9.38 6.87 3.50
C LEU A 133 -10.70 6.50 4.17
N HIS A 134 -10.66 5.49 5.01
CA HIS A 134 -11.81 5.02 5.78
C HIS A 134 -11.44 4.93 7.26
N LEU A 135 -12.36 5.31 8.12
CA LEU A 135 -12.23 5.01 9.54
C LEU A 135 -12.52 3.52 9.74
N GLY A 136 -11.54 2.78 10.20
CA GLY A 136 -11.62 1.33 10.42
C GLY A 136 -12.18 0.95 11.80
N GLY A 137 -12.77 1.91 12.54
CA GLY A 137 -13.22 1.70 13.92
C GLY A 137 -12.12 1.94 14.95
N THR A 138 -12.37 1.49 16.17
CA THR A 138 -11.46 1.64 17.32
C THR A 138 -10.89 0.28 17.68
N ARG A 139 -9.62 0.20 18.02
CA ARG A 139 -8.97 -0.99 18.54
C ARG A 139 -9.39 -1.28 19.99
N PRO A 140 -9.13 -2.49 20.51
CA PRO A 140 -9.40 -2.81 21.91
C PRO A 140 -8.68 -1.89 22.91
N ASP A 141 -7.55 -1.30 22.52
CA ASP A 141 -6.77 -0.35 23.32
C ASP A 141 -7.25 1.11 23.19
N GLY A 142 -8.38 1.34 22.49
CA GLY A 142 -8.96 2.67 22.27
C GLY A 142 -8.32 3.48 21.14
N SER A 143 -7.24 3.00 20.51
CA SER A 143 -6.58 3.72 19.42
C SER A 143 -7.39 3.65 18.12
N PRO A 144 -7.38 4.72 17.30
CA PRO A 144 -8.07 4.72 16.03
C PRO A 144 -7.37 3.79 15.03
N ARG A 145 -8.17 3.06 14.24
CA ARG A 145 -7.71 2.32 13.09
C ARG A 145 -8.06 3.10 11.84
N ILE A 146 -7.08 3.31 10.98
CA ILE A 146 -7.28 3.94 9.68
C ILE A 146 -7.09 2.87 8.61
N LEU A 147 -8.05 2.75 7.70
CA LEU A 147 -7.95 1.90 6.54
C LEU A 147 -7.73 2.77 5.31
N ILE A 148 -6.66 2.51 4.60
CA ILE A 148 -6.38 3.13 3.30
C ILE A 148 -6.59 2.09 2.22
N THR A 149 -7.39 2.44 1.22
CA THR A 149 -7.54 1.64 0.00
C THR A 149 -7.06 2.43 -1.20
N SER A 150 -6.40 1.76 -2.13
CA SER A 150 -5.94 2.37 -3.38
C SER A 150 -6.02 1.37 -4.53
N SER A 151 -6.16 1.87 -5.75
CA SER A 151 -6.15 1.05 -6.95
C SER A 151 -5.36 1.72 -8.07
N TRP A 152 -4.65 0.91 -8.85
CA TRP A 152 -3.88 1.35 -10.00
C TRP A 152 -3.69 0.22 -10.99
N VAL A 153 -3.11 0.54 -12.14
CA VAL A 153 -2.78 -0.44 -13.17
C VAL A 153 -1.30 -0.33 -13.49
N ILE A 154 -0.63 -1.47 -13.55
CA ILE A 154 0.76 -1.57 -14.01
C ILE A 154 0.84 -2.38 -15.30
N ASP A 155 1.94 -2.23 -16.02
CA ASP A 155 2.25 -3.07 -17.17
C ASP A 155 2.90 -4.38 -16.67
N SER A 156 2.45 -5.53 -17.17
CA SER A 156 3.00 -6.84 -16.80
C SER A 156 4.51 -6.96 -17.10
N ARG A 157 5.05 -6.15 -18.03
CA ARG A 157 6.48 -6.09 -18.34
C ARG A 157 7.34 -5.53 -17.20
N TRP A 158 6.74 -4.86 -16.23
CA TRP A 158 7.46 -4.47 -15.00
C TRP A 158 7.80 -5.67 -14.14
N ILE A 159 7.00 -6.75 -14.25
CA ILE A 159 7.15 -7.97 -13.46
C ILE A 159 7.97 -9.02 -14.22
N THR A 160 7.68 -9.20 -15.52
CA THR A 160 8.36 -10.18 -16.36
C THR A 160 8.76 -9.59 -17.71
N ARG A 161 9.97 -9.90 -18.16
CA ARG A 161 10.45 -9.58 -19.51
C ARG A 161 10.24 -10.76 -20.48
N GLN A 162 9.86 -11.92 -19.95
CA GLN A 162 9.60 -13.10 -20.78
C GLN A 162 8.29 -12.91 -21.55
N TRP A 163 8.32 -13.26 -22.82
CA TRP A 163 7.10 -13.35 -23.62
C TRP A 163 6.30 -14.57 -23.17
N ILE A 164 5.10 -14.35 -22.65
CA ILE A 164 4.20 -15.40 -22.20
C ILE A 164 2.96 -15.31 -23.05
N PRO A 165 2.65 -16.37 -23.85
CA PRO A 165 1.46 -16.39 -24.68
C PRO A 165 0.19 -16.17 -23.84
N GLY A 166 -0.62 -15.19 -24.27
CA GLY A 166 -1.90 -14.89 -23.63
C GLY A 166 -1.82 -14.13 -22.30
N LEU A 167 -0.63 -13.74 -21.84
CA LEU A 167 -0.51 -12.86 -20.69
C LEU A 167 -0.98 -11.44 -21.06
N GLY A 168 -1.98 -10.95 -20.32
CA GLY A 168 -2.48 -9.59 -20.45
C GLY A 168 -1.43 -8.56 -20.02
N ARG A 169 -1.34 -7.46 -20.76
CA ARG A 169 -0.40 -6.36 -20.42
C ARG A 169 -0.80 -5.58 -19.19
N ARG A 170 -2.09 -5.53 -18.89
CA ARG A 170 -2.64 -4.77 -17.77
C ARG A 170 -2.76 -5.66 -16.54
N VAL A 171 -2.06 -5.31 -15.49
CA VAL A 171 -2.22 -5.90 -14.16
C VAL A 171 -2.95 -4.87 -13.30
N VAL A 172 -4.17 -5.19 -12.90
CA VAL A 172 -4.95 -4.36 -11.98
C VAL A 172 -4.48 -4.67 -10.58
N MET A 173 -4.06 -3.64 -9.86
CA MET A 173 -3.60 -3.72 -8.49
C MET A 173 -4.57 -2.99 -7.57
N THR A 174 -4.80 -3.55 -6.40
CA THR A 174 -5.49 -2.88 -5.29
C THR A 174 -4.66 -3.07 -4.03
N CYS A 175 -4.56 -2.04 -3.20
CA CYS A 175 -3.89 -2.11 -1.92
C CYS A 175 -4.88 -1.77 -0.82
N SER A 176 -4.85 -2.54 0.25
CA SER A 176 -5.57 -2.28 1.48
C SER A 176 -4.57 -2.26 2.62
N CYS A 177 -4.41 -1.11 3.26
CA CYS A 177 -3.49 -0.90 4.37
C CYS A 177 -4.27 -0.52 5.63
N SER A 178 -4.08 -1.27 6.68
CA SER A 178 -4.49 -0.89 8.03
C SER A 178 -3.34 -0.16 8.71
N LEU A 179 -3.61 1.03 9.21
CA LEU A 179 -2.62 1.88 9.87
C LEU A 179 -2.91 1.99 11.36
N GLU A 180 -1.86 2.04 12.14
CA GLU A 180 -1.87 2.31 13.57
C GLU A 180 -0.90 3.43 13.91
N PRO A 181 -1.18 4.24 14.98
CA PRO A 181 -0.24 5.24 15.44
C PRO A 181 1.10 4.60 15.80
N ASP A 182 2.19 5.19 15.32
CA ASP A 182 3.54 4.75 15.71
C ASP A 182 3.91 5.38 17.05
N ARG A 183 3.85 4.57 18.11
CA ARG A 183 4.14 5.01 19.48
C ARG A 183 5.65 5.16 19.76
N GLY A 184 6.52 4.83 18.80
CA GLY A 184 7.97 4.85 18.97
C GLY A 184 8.62 6.22 18.89
N LEU A 185 7.92 7.27 18.42
CA LEU A 185 8.47 8.61 18.21
C LEU A 185 7.95 9.68 19.19
N THR A 186 7.07 9.33 20.13
CA THR A 186 6.52 10.27 21.13
C THR A 186 7.28 10.30 22.46
N GLY A 187 8.42 9.66 22.57
CA GLY A 187 9.22 9.59 23.78
C GLY A 187 10.48 10.45 23.75
N GLY A 188 10.36 11.78 23.58
CA GLY A 188 11.56 12.60 23.57
C GLY A 188 11.34 14.11 23.68
N ALA A 189 10.36 14.54 24.50
CA ALA A 189 10.26 15.97 24.80
C ALA A 189 9.55 16.18 26.14
N ASP A 190 10.17 15.69 27.22
CA ASP A 190 9.96 16.21 28.57
C ASP A 190 11.06 15.66 29.50
N GLU A 191 12.21 16.31 29.46
CA GLU A 191 13.15 16.41 30.58
C GLU A 191 14.17 17.51 30.23
N HIS A 192 13.81 18.74 30.59
CA HIS A 192 14.73 19.65 31.28
C HIS A 192 13.99 20.92 31.70
#